data_48ccb5835a8f252e83d35aeea4b32c63
#
_entry.id   48ccb5835a8f252e83d35aeea4b32c63
#
_cell.length_a   1.000
_cell.length_b   1.000
_cell.length_c   1.000
_cell.angle_alpha   90.00
_cell.angle_beta   90.00
_cell.angle_gamma   90.00
#
_symmetry.space_group_name_H-M   'P 1'
#
loop_
_entity.id
_entity.type
_entity.pdbx_description
1 polymer ?
#
loop_
_entity_poly.entity_id
_entity_poly.type
_entity_poly.pdbx_seq_one_letter_code
_entity_poly.pdbx_strand_id
1 'polypeptide(L)'
;MDMIKRPRRLRGGEYLRKMVRETRMDKSSLIYPLFVQEGTGREDEIPSMPGQYRYTLDQLPYELERLAKAGVGSLMIFGIPDHKDEIASQAYAQDGIVQRALEVGKAQFPELYYITDVCLCEYTSHGHCGMLCGHEVENDSTLNLLAKTALSHVQAGADMVAPSDMMDGRVLAIRNMLDKNGHKETPIMSYAVKYASSFYGPFRQAADSAPAFGDRKSYQMDPHNSREGIKEALLDVEEGADIVMVKPALSYLDMITRVREVTNVPVAAYSVSGEYAMVKAAAAKGWIDEERIMCEMAVSAYRAGAQIYLTYYAKELAKCMDEGRIG
;
A
#
# COMPACT_ATOMS: atom_id res chain seq x y z
N MET A 1 14.42 -45.70 -24.34
CA MET A 1 13.88 -45.37 -23.01
C MET A 1 12.52 -44.71 -23.22
N ASP A 2 11.46 -45.43 -22.81
CA ASP A 2 10.10 -44.90 -22.98
C ASP A 2 9.81 -43.88 -21.89
N MET A 3 9.74 -42.60 -22.28
CA MET A 3 9.44 -41.52 -21.37
C MET A 3 7.92 -41.45 -21.09
N ILE A 4 7.46 -41.99 -19.95
CA ILE A 4 6.07 -41.92 -19.52
C ILE A 4 5.71 -40.51 -18.98
N LYS A 5 6.59 -39.92 -18.16
CA LYS A 5 6.40 -38.57 -17.57
C LYS A 5 6.95 -37.50 -18.51
N ARG A 6 6.08 -36.60 -18.98
CA ARG A 6 6.45 -35.49 -19.89
C ARG A 6 5.76 -34.20 -19.44
N PRO A 7 6.37 -33.40 -18.55
CA PRO A 7 5.77 -32.14 -18.07
C PRO A 7 5.46 -31.15 -19.21
N ARG A 8 6.20 -31.21 -20.34
CA ARG A 8 5.96 -30.35 -21.52
C ARG A 8 4.59 -30.53 -22.16
N ARG A 9 3.86 -31.66 -21.85
CA ARG A 9 2.52 -31.89 -22.40
C ARG A 9 1.55 -30.75 -22.04
N LEU A 10 1.69 -30.15 -20.84
CA LEU A 10 0.85 -29.05 -20.36
C LEU A 10 1.29 -27.67 -20.86
N ARG A 11 2.34 -27.58 -21.70
CA ARG A 11 2.87 -26.32 -22.26
C ARG A 11 2.48 -26.09 -23.72
N GLY A 12 1.82 -27.05 -24.36
CA GLY A 12 1.67 -27.18 -25.82
C GLY A 12 0.75 -26.19 -26.50
N GLY A 13 0.00 -25.36 -25.81
CA GLY A 13 -0.89 -24.37 -26.43
C GLY A 13 -1.36 -23.34 -25.43
N GLU A 14 -1.78 -22.16 -25.92
CA GLU A 14 -2.21 -21.05 -25.06
C GLU A 14 -3.41 -21.43 -24.21
N TYR A 15 -4.45 -21.98 -24.80
CA TYR A 15 -5.66 -22.41 -24.08
C TYR A 15 -5.35 -23.47 -23.01
N LEU A 16 -4.50 -24.44 -23.32
CA LEU A 16 -4.09 -25.45 -22.34
C LEU A 16 -3.34 -24.80 -21.18
N ARG A 17 -2.39 -23.90 -21.49
CA ARG A 17 -1.66 -23.18 -20.43
C ARG A 17 -2.61 -22.33 -19.56
N LYS A 18 -3.58 -21.63 -20.16
CA LYS A 18 -4.60 -20.87 -19.41
C LYS A 18 -5.47 -21.80 -18.53
N MET A 19 -5.87 -22.97 -19.06
CA MET A 19 -6.72 -23.92 -18.35
C MET A 19 -6.05 -24.49 -17.08
N VAL A 20 -4.73 -24.74 -17.13
CA VAL A 20 -3.97 -25.32 -16.02
C VAL A 20 -3.30 -24.31 -15.09
N ARG A 21 -3.59 -23.01 -15.24
CA ARG A 21 -3.09 -21.98 -14.33
C ARG A 21 -3.57 -22.20 -12.92
N GLU A 22 -2.65 -22.27 -11.97
CA GLU A 22 -2.93 -22.38 -10.55
C GLU A 22 -3.22 -21.00 -9.95
N THR A 23 -2.45 -19.99 -10.34
CA THR A 23 -2.59 -18.61 -9.89
C THR A 23 -3.53 -17.85 -10.81
N ARG A 24 -4.54 -17.24 -10.21
CA ARG A 24 -5.50 -16.36 -10.91
C ARG A 24 -5.59 -15.02 -10.21
N MET A 25 -5.88 -13.99 -10.98
CA MET A 25 -5.95 -12.60 -10.50
C MET A 25 -7.26 -11.98 -10.99
N ASP A 26 -7.78 -11.06 -10.20
CA ASP A 26 -8.98 -10.28 -10.53
C ASP A 26 -8.76 -8.81 -10.19
N LYS A 27 -9.39 -7.90 -10.94
CA LYS A 27 -9.28 -6.45 -10.74
C LYS A 27 -9.73 -6.01 -9.34
N SER A 28 -10.71 -6.70 -8.76
CA SER A 28 -11.23 -6.40 -7.42
C SER A 28 -10.18 -6.52 -6.32
N SER A 29 -9.08 -7.21 -6.59
CA SER A 29 -7.96 -7.40 -5.66
C SER A 29 -6.83 -6.37 -5.84
N LEU A 30 -6.96 -5.46 -6.80
CA LEU A 30 -5.99 -4.39 -7.03
C LEU A 30 -6.29 -3.16 -6.19
N ILE A 31 -5.28 -2.57 -5.58
CA ILE A 31 -5.35 -1.28 -4.89
C ILE A 31 -4.38 -0.31 -5.57
N TYR A 32 -4.87 0.88 -5.93
CA TYR A 32 -4.05 1.94 -6.51
C TYR A 32 -3.58 2.93 -5.44
N PRO A 33 -2.25 3.17 -5.25
CA PRO A 33 -1.75 4.22 -4.37
C PRO A 33 -1.93 5.59 -5.02
N LEU A 34 -2.59 6.51 -4.32
CA LEU A 34 -2.93 7.84 -4.81
C LEU A 34 -2.41 8.91 -3.86
N PHE A 35 -1.74 9.94 -4.41
CA PHE A 35 -1.19 11.05 -3.63
C PHE A 35 -2.05 12.30 -3.79
N VAL A 36 -2.47 12.88 -2.65
CA VAL A 36 -3.20 14.15 -2.61
C VAL A 36 -2.36 15.24 -1.96
N GLN A 37 -2.37 16.44 -2.53
CA GLN A 37 -1.58 17.58 -2.05
C GLN A 37 -2.42 18.83 -1.95
N GLU A 38 -1.95 19.78 -1.17
CA GLU A 38 -2.54 21.12 -1.06
C GLU A 38 -2.37 21.93 -2.35
N GLY A 39 -3.19 22.99 -2.50
CA GLY A 39 -3.18 23.87 -3.66
C GLY A 39 -4.40 23.73 -4.55
N THR A 40 -4.32 24.25 -5.76
CA THR A 40 -5.40 24.26 -6.75
C THR A 40 -4.84 24.14 -8.16
N GLY A 41 -5.54 23.38 -9.04
CA GLY A 41 -5.22 23.27 -10.47
C GLY A 41 -3.94 22.49 -10.77
N ARG A 42 -3.46 21.64 -9.87
CA ARG A 42 -2.18 20.97 -10.03
C ARG A 42 -2.32 19.44 -10.15
N GLU A 43 -1.67 18.91 -11.16
CA GLU A 43 -1.36 17.48 -11.37
C GLU A 43 0.16 17.41 -11.56
N ASP A 44 0.90 17.21 -10.47
CA ASP A 44 2.36 17.28 -10.46
C ASP A 44 2.97 15.88 -10.61
N GLU A 45 3.65 15.62 -11.73
CA GLU A 45 4.34 14.34 -11.93
C GLU A 45 5.45 14.13 -10.90
N ILE A 46 5.57 12.90 -10.38
CA ILE A 46 6.62 12.51 -9.45
C ILE A 46 7.84 12.10 -10.26
N PRO A 47 8.95 12.87 -10.26
CA PRO A 47 10.07 12.65 -11.19
C PRO A 47 10.72 11.27 -11.10
N SER A 48 10.74 10.67 -9.91
CA SER A 48 11.27 9.31 -9.68
C SER A 48 10.28 8.19 -10.01
N MET A 49 9.05 8.54 -10.37
CA MET A 49 7.97 7.60 -10.69
C MET A 49 7.19 8.06 -11.92
N PRO A 50 7.79 8.02 -13.14
CA PRO A 50 7.15 8.49 -14.36
C PRO A 50 5.75 7.92 -14.57
N GLY A 51 4.76 8.80 -14.85
CA GLY A 51 3.36 8.44 -14.97
C GLY A 51 2.59 8.36 -13.65
N GLN A 52 3.20 8.71 -12.52
CA GLN A 52 2.52 8.87 -11.23
C GLN A 52 2.53 10.34 -10.82
N TYR A 53 1.43 10.80 -10.21
CA TYR A 53 1.21 12.22 -9.95
C TYR A 53 0.72 12.47 -8.52
N ARG A 54 0.92 13.70 -8.05
CA ARG A 54 0.25 14.26 -6.88
C ARG A 54 -0.88 15.14 -7.37
N TYR A 55 -2.07 14.97 -6.82
CA TYR A 55 -3.27 15.69 -7.25
C TYR A 55 -3.74 16.68 -6.19
N THR A 56 -4.08 17.90 -6.59
CA THR A 56 -4.87 18.80 -5.74
C THR A 56 -6.33 18.34 -5.73
N LEU A 57 -7.11 18.77 -4.73
CA LEU A 57 -8.48 18.28 -4.52
C LEU A 57 -9.41 18.53 -5.71
N ASP A 58 -9.21 19.62 -6.44
CA ASP A 58 -9.96 19.96 -7.65
C ASP A 58 -9.58 19.09 -8.87
N GLN A 59 -8.37 18.49 -8.86
CA GLN A 59 -7.91 17.55 -9.90
C GLN A 59 -8.18 16.09 -9.55
N LEU A 60 -8.37 15.78 -8.28
CA LEU A 60 -8.64 14.43 -7.79
C LEU A 60 -9.79 13.71 -8.52
N PRO A 61 -10.95 14.34 -8.79
CA PRO A 61 -12.05 13.69 -9.49
C PRO A 61 -11.68 13.12 -10.86
N TYR A 62 -10.78 13.75 -11.58
CA TYR A 62 -10.35 13.25 -12.90
C TYR A 62 -9.55 11.94 -12.78
N GLU A 63 -8.73 11.79 -11.73
CA GLU A 63 -8.02 10.52 -11.51
C GLU A 63 -8.96 9.43 -10.98
N LEU A 64 -9.92 9.77 -10.12
CA LEU A 64 -10.94 8.83 -9.67
C LEU A 64 -11.78 8.30 -10.85
N GLU A 65 -12.12 9.17 -11.79
CA GLU A 65 -12.79 8.76 -13.03
C GLU A 65 -11.93 7.81 -13.88
N ARG A 66 -10.61 8.09 -13.99
CA ARG A 66 -9.66 7.18 -14.70
C ARG A 66 -9.61 5.81 -14.05
N LEU A 67 -9.60 5.73 -12.71
CA LEU A 67 -9.61 4.47 -11.96
C LEU A 67 -10.90 3.70 -12.17
N ALA A 68 -12.06 4.37 -12.03
CA ALA A 68 -13.36 3.76 -12.24
C ALA A 68 -13.51 3.20 -13.68
N LYS A 69 -13.09 3.97 -14.69
CA LYS A 69 -13.09 3.53 -16.11
C LYS A 69 -12.16 2.35 -16.36
N ALA A 70 -11.03 2.24 -15.64
CA ALA A 70 -10.13 1.09 -15.73
C ALA A 70 -10.69 -0.15 -15.01
N GLY A 71 -11.75 0.00 -14.21
CA GLY A 71 -12.30 -1.06 -13.38
C GLY A 71 -11.47 -1.37 -12.13
N VAL A 72 -10.65 -0.41 -11.68
CA VAL A 72 -9.92 -0.47 -10.40
C VAL A 72 -10.81 0.15 -9.33
N GLY A 73 -11.41 -0.69 -8.50
CA GLY A 73 -12.41 -0.27 -7.52
C GLY A 73 -11.84 0.23 -6.19
N SER A 74 -10.56 -0.01 -5.91
CA SER A 74 -9.97 0.33 -4.61
C SER A 74 -8.74 1.20 -4.76
N LEU A 75 -8.60 2.20 -3.87
CA LEU A 75 -7.46 3.10 -3.82
C LEU A 75 -6.98 3.31 -2.39
N MET A 76 -5.68 3.62 -2.24
CA MET A 76 -5.08 3.99 -0.97
C MET A 76 -4.56 5.42 -1.04
N ILE A 77 -5.08 6.29 -0.18
CA ILE A 77 -4.76 7.72 -0.17
C ILE A 77 -3.57 8.00 0.74
N PHE A 78 -2.60 8.76 0.19
CA PHE A 78 -1.47 9.36 0.90
C PHE A 78 -1.60 10.89 0.83
N GLY A 79 -1.56 11.57 1.99
CA GLY A 79 -1.71 13.02 2.07
C GLY A 79 -0.39 13.75 2.17
N ILE A 80 -0.28 14.89 1.47
CA ILE A 80 0.88 15.77 1.52
C ILE A 80 0.39 17.16 1.95
N PRO A 81 0.49 17.49 3.28
CA PRO A 81 0.06 18.78 3.79
C PRO A 81 1.08 19.86 3.49
N ASP A 82 0.64 21.11 3.42
CA ASP A 82 1.53 22.30 3.31
C ASP A 82 2.21 22.64 4.64
N HIS A 83 1.60 22.24 5.77
CA HIS A 83 2.13 22.49 7.10
C HIS A 83 2.48 21.20 7.81
N LYS A 84 3.68 21.15 8.40
CA LYS A 84 4.18 20.03 9.21
C LYS A 84 4.66 20.56 10.54
N ASP A 85 4.41 19.83 11.61
CA ASP A 85 4.85 20.13 12.95
C ASP A 85 5.38 18.92 13.69
N GLU A 86 5.84 19.09 14.93
CA GLU A 86 6.45 18.00 15.71
C GLU A 86 5.45 16.93 16.14
N ILE A 87 4.15 17.29 16.22
CA ILE A 87 3.07 16.43 16.69
C ILE A 87 2.17 15.91 15.55
N ALA A 88 2.54 16.16 14.30
CA ALA A 88 1.79 15.75 13.11
C ALA A 88 0.31 16.19 13.14
N SER A 89 0.03 17.45 13.59
CA SER A 89 -1.34 17.92 13.83
C SER A 89 -2.25 17.81 12.62
N GLN A 90 -1.71 17.96 11.41
CA GLN A 90 -2.46 17.85 10.15
C GLN A 90 -2.91 16.42 9.81
N ALA A 91 -2.31 15.38 10.42
CA ALA A 91 -2.71 13.99 10.20
C ALA A 91 -4.13 13.70 10.72
N TYR A 92 -4.51 14.33 11.83
CA TYR A 92 -5.81 14.14 12.50
C TYR A 92 -6.68 15.40 12.54
N ALA A 93 -6.31 16.44 11.80
CA ALA A 93 -7.14 17.65 11.64
C ALA A 93 -8.44 17.28 10.89
N GLN A 94 -9.58 17.86 11.32
CA GLN A 94 -10.87 17.61 10.65
C GLN A 94 -10.88 18.08 9.20
N ASP A 95 -10.13 19.13 8.91
CA ASP A 95 -9.95 19.74 7.58
C ASP A 95 -8.61 19.36 6.92
N GLY A 96 -7.98 18.28 7.38
CA GLY A 96 -6.74 17.75 6.80
C GLY A 96 -6.91 17.34 5.33
N ILE A 97 -5.80 17.29 4.60
CA ILE A 97 -5.83 17.01 3.16
C ILE A 97 -6.47 15.65 2.82
N VAL A 98 -6.23 14.60 3.62
CA VAL A 98 -6.83 13.27 3.42
C VAL A 98 -8.32 13.31 3.72
N GLN A 99 -8.73 13.96 4.80
CA GLN A 99 -10.13 14.09 5.20
C GLN A 99 -10.94 14.78 4.10
N ARG A 100 -10.46 15.90 3.58
CA ARG A 100 -11.09 16.61 2.46
C ARG A 100 -11.08 15.80 1.16
N ALA A 101 -10.02 15.04 0.88
CA ALA A 101 -9.97 14.16 -0.28
C ALA A 101 -11.02 13.05 -0.21
N LEU A 102 -11.25 12.48 0.98
CA LEU A 102 -12.32 11.50 1.23
C LEU A 102 -13.71 12.11 0.98
N GLU A 103 -13.97 13.31 1.50
CA GLU A 103 -15.24 14.03 1.27
C GLU A 103 -15.50 14.26 -0.22
N VAL A 104 -14.49 14.76 -0.96
CA VAL A 104 -14.58 14.96 -2.41
C VAL A 104 -14.83 13.63 -3.15
N GLY A 105 -14.07 12.60 -2.79
CA GLY A 105 -14.18 11.29 -3.42
C GLY A 105 -15.53 10.63 -3.17
N LYS A 106 -15.96 10.58 -1.92
CA LYS A 106 -17.26 9.98 -1.53
C LYS A 106 -18.46 10.72 -2.12
N ALA A 107 -18.37 12.04 -2.29
CA ALA A 107 -19.44 12.82 -2.90
C ALA A 107 -19.59 12.56 -4.39
N GLN A 108 -18.51 12.26 -5.13
CA GLN A 108 -18.52 12.15 -6.59
C GLN A 108 -18.40 10.71 -7.11
N PHE A 109 -17.69 9.85 -6.37
CA PHE A 109 -17.43 8.44 -6.72
C PHE A 109 -17.68 7.52 -5.52
N PRO A 110 -18.92 7.46 -5.00
CA PRO A 110 -19.26 6.69 -3.81
C PRO A 110 -19.09 5.16 -3.99
N GLU A 111 -19.00 4.69 -5.24
CA GLU A 111 -18.79 3.29 -5.57
C GLU A 111 -17.34 2.82 -5.39
N LEU A 112 -16.38 3.73 -5.31
CA LEU A 112 -14.99 3.38 -5.05
C LEU A 112 -14.75 3.10 -3.56
N TYR A 113 -13.82 2.20 -3.27
CA TYR A 113 -13.43 1.80 -1.92
C TYR A 113 -12.18 2.56 -1.49
N TYR A 114 -12.34 3.43 -0.50
CA TYR A 114 -11.32 4.36 -0.04
C TYR A 114 -10.58 3.80 1.17
N ILE A 115 -9.32 3.47 0.97
CA ILE A 115 -8.39 3.06 2.01
C ILE A 115 -7.47 4.24 2.33
N THR A 116 -7.15 4.46 3.59
CA THR A 116 -6.21 5.53 3.96
C THR A 116 -4.98 4.96 4.65
N ASP A 117 -3.82 5.43 4.24
CA ASP A 117 -2.59 5.22 5.00
C ASP A 117 -2.68 5.95 6.34
N VAL A 118 -2.31 5.27 7.42
CA VAL A 118 -2.23 5.88 8.76
C VAL A 118 -0.77 5.88 9.18
N CYS A 119 -0.15 7.05 9.05
CA CYS A 119 1.23 7.30 9.46
C CYS A 119 1.38 8.77 9.85
N LEU A 120 2.48 9.11 10.51
CA LEU A 120 2.78 10.49 10.88
C LEU A 120 3.91 11.09 10.02
N CYS A 121 4.65 10.31 9.25
CA CYS A 121 5.86 10.77 8.57
C CYS A 121 5.63 11.82 7.48
N GLU A 122 4.45 11.88 6.88
CA GLU A 122 4.05 12.91 5.93
C GLU A 122 3.75 14.25 6.63
N TYR A 123 3.44 14.22 7.92
CA TYR A 123 2.90 15.33 8.72
C TYR A 123 3.87 15.85 9.77
N THR A 124 4.91 15.06 10.14
CA THR A 124 5.94 15.49 11.08
C THR A 124 7.00 16.33 10.40
N SER A 125 7.44 17.41 11.06
CA SER A 125 8.54 18.28 10.57
C SER A 125 9.87 17.56 10.43
N HIS A 126 10.06 16.46 11.16
CA HIS A 126 11.25 15.61 11.14
C HIS A 126 11.15 14.38 10.24
N GLY A 127 9.98 14.07 9.67
CA GLY A 127 9.77 12.96 8.73
C GLY A 127 9.83 11.55 9.34
N HIS A 128 9.88 11.39 10.66
CA HIS A 128 9.73 10.08 11.32
C HIS A 128 8.26 9.72 11.53
N CYS A 129 7.98 8.40 11.65
CA CYS A 129 6.62 7.86 11.73
C CYS A 129 6.00 7.97 13.14
N GLY A 130 6.66 8.57 14.10
CA GLY A 130 6.20 8.69 15.49
C GLY A 130 6.75 9.93 16.17
N MET A 131 6.30 10.13 17.40
CA MET A 131 6.78 11.20 18.29
C MET A 131 8.24 10.99 18.65
N LEU A 132 8.96 12.08 18.85
CA LEU A 132 10.38 12.02 19.23
C LEU A 132 10.56 12.29 20.74
N CYS A 133 11.42 11.50 21.38
CA CYS A 133 12.04 11.80 22.64
C CYS A 133 13.54 11.95 22.39
N GLY A 134 14.03 13.19 22.32
CA GLY A 134 15.39 13.48 21.83
C GLY A 134 15.52 13.14 20.33
N HIS A 135 16.34 12.14 20.01
CA HIS A 135 16.54 11.65 18.64
C HIS A 135 15.92 10.27 18.37
N GLU A 136 15.17 9.73 19.33
CA GLU A 136 14.56 8.41 19.21
C GLU A 136 13.04 8.54 19.04
N VAL A 137 12.46 7.65 18.22
CA VAL A 137 11.00 7.57 18.07
C VAL A 137 10.45 6.84 19.30
N GLU A 138 9.52 7.51 20.01
CA GLU A 138 8.90 6.97 21.20
C GLU A 138 7.58 6.29 20.83
N ASN A 139 7.49 5.00 21.15
CA ASN A 139 6.39 4.13 20.74
C ASN A 139 5.05 4.56 21.37
N ASP A 140 4.97 4.57 22.69
CA ASP A 140 3.70 4.61 23.42
C ASP A 140 2.97 5.95 23.26
N SER A 141 3.68 7.08 23.24
CA SER A 141 3.07 8.39 23.01
C SER A 141 2.54 8.55 21.58
N THR A 142 3.14 7.81 20.61
CA THR A 142 2.73 7.82 19.22
C THR A 142 1.37 7.14 19.01
N LEU A 143 1.05 6.10 19.78
CA LEU A 143 -0.17 5.27 19.58
C LEU A 143 -1.46 6.08 19.58
N ASN A 144 -1.57 7.05 20.51
CA ASN A 144 -2.77 7.89 20.58
C ASN A 144 -2.95 8.80 19.37
N LEU A 145 -1.86 9.27 18.76
CA LEU A 145 -1.92 10.10 17.56
C LEU A 145 -2.33 9.29 16.35
N LEU A 146 -1.78 8.06 16.19
CA LEU A 146 -2.19 7.13 15.14
C LEU A 146 -3.67 6.76 15.26
N ALA A 147 -4.15 6.48 16.48
CA ALA A 147 -5.55 6.17 16.72
C ALA A 147 -6.48 7.35 16.39
N LYS A 148 -6.08 8.60 16.74
CA LYS A 148 -6.81 9.81 16.35
C LYS A 148 -6.83 10.02 14.83
N THR A 149 -5.70 9.78 14.16
CA THR A 149 -5.59 9.89 12.70
C THR A 149 -6.55 8.91 12.04
N ALA A 150 -6.53 7.62 12.44
CA ALA A 150 -7.43 6.61 11.92
C ALA A 150 -8.91 7.00 12.13
N LEU A 151 -9.26 7.47 13.33
CA LEU A 151 -10.64 7.90 13.65
C LEU A 151 -11.06 9.07 12.76
N SER A 152 -10.21 10.09 12.58
CA SER A 152 -10.55 11.26 11.74
C SER A 152 -10.76 10.87 10.27
N HIS A 153 -9.96 9.93 9.75
CA HIS A 153 -10.14 9.39 8.40
C HIS A 153 -11.47 8.66 8.23
N VAL A 154 -11.83 7.79 9.21
CA VAL A 154 -13.11 7.06 9.18
C VAL A 154 -14.29 8.01 9.29
N GLN A 155 -14.21 9.04 10.13
CA GLN A 155 -15.25 10.07 10.24
C GLN A 155 -15.42 10.89 8.95
N ALA A 156 -14.35 11.07 8.18
CA ALA A 156 -14.38 11.73 6.87
C ALA A 156 -14.83 10.79 5.72
N GLY A 157 -15.03 9.49 5.97
CA GLY A 157 -15.58 8.55 5.00
C GLY A 157 -14.62 7.48 4.49
N ALA A 158 -13.49 7.23 5.14
CA ALA A 158 -12.65 6.08 4.81
C ALA A 158 -13.39 4.76 5.06
N ASP A 159 -13.32 3.84 4.10
CA ASP A 159 -13.91 2.50 4.21
C ASP A 159 -13.00 1.54 4.99
N MET A 160 -11.68 1.79 4.97
CA MET A 160 -10.66 0.98 5.64
C MET A 160 -9.49 1.88 6.03
N VAL A 161 -8.82 1.57 7.13
CA VAL A 161 -7.58 2.23 7.54
C VAL A 161 -6.41 1.26 7.49
N ALA A 162 -5.21 1.78 7.11
CA ALA A 162 -4.03 0.96 6.90
C ALA A 162 -2.81 1.54 7.63
N PRO A 163 -2.60 1.17 8.91
CA PRO A 163 -1.47 1.67 9.69
C PRO A 163 -0.12 1.17 9.14
N SER A 164 0.75 2.12 8.82
CA SER A 164 2.05 1.86 8.17
C SER A 164 3.26 2.33 8.98
N ASP A 165 3.05 2.75 10.20
CA ASP A 165 4.03 3.36 11.09
C ASP A 165 5.02 2.37 11.72
N MET A 166 4.60 1.12 11.99
CA MET A 166 5.34 0.03 12.64
C MET A 166 5.58 0.23 14.15
N MET A 167 4.71 0.99 14.84
CA MET A 167 4.75 1.05 16.31
C MET A 167 4.11 -0.21 16.93
N ASP A 168 4.70 -0.71 18.01
CA ASP A 168 4.13 -1.84 18.75
C ASP A 168 2.77 -1.46 19.37
N GLY A 169 1.75 -2.31 19.21
CA GLY A 169 0.41 -2.10 19.79
C GLY A 169 -0.48 -1.11 19.03
N ARG A 170 -0.06 -0.62 17.86
CA ARG A 170 -0.81 0.38 17.09
C ARG A 170 -2.16 -0.12 16.58
N VAL A 171 -2.22 -1.39 16.18
CA VAL A 171 -3.48 -1.97 15.66
C VAL A 171 -4.51 -2.02 16.79
N LEU A 172 -4.12 -2.47 17.99
CA LEU A 172 -4.99 -2.48 19.16
C LEU A 172 -5.45 -1.06 19.57
N ALA A 173 -4.54 -0.07 19.52
CA ALA A 173 -4.88 1.31 19.84
C ALA A 173 -5.90 1.88 18.84
N ILE A 174 -5.73 1.64 17.55
CA ILE A 174 -6.66 2.04 16.50
C ILE A 174 -7.99 1.32 16.65
N ARG A 175 -8.00 -0.02 16.82
CA ARG A 175 -9.22 -0.82 16.97
C ARG A 175 -10.06 -0.34 18.15
N ASN A 176 -9.42 -0.14 19.32
CA ASN A 176 -10.10 0.37 20.50
C ASN A 176 -10.69 1.78 20.28
N MET A 177 -9.97 2.66 19.58
CA MET A 177 -10.45 4.02 19.29
C MET A 177 -11.67 3.98 18.37
N LEU A 178 -11.62 3.20 17.29
CA LEU A 178 -12.71 3.04 16.34
C LEU A 178 -13.96 2.43 17.02
N ASP A 179 -13.79 1.35 17.78
CA ASP A 179 -14.89 0.66 18.46
C ASP A 179 -15.60 1.56 19.48
N LYS A 180 -14.82 2.29 20.28
CA LYS A 180 -15.34 3.23 21.28
C LYS A 180 -16.16 4.37 20.66
N ASN A 181 -15.82 4.76 19.42
CA ASN A 181 -16.51 5.82 18.68
C ASN A 181 -17.59 5.30 17.72
N GLY A 182 -17.96 4.01 17.81
CA GLY A 182 -19.07 3.45 17.02
C GLY A 182 -18.69 2.91 15.64
N HIS A 183 -17.41 2.85 15.29
CA HIS A 183 -16.89 2.39 14.00
C HIS A 183 -16.37 0.94 14.06
N LYS A 184 -17.15 0.03 14.66
CA LYS A 184 -16.79 -1.39 14.84
C LYS A 184 -16.62 -2.16 13.54
N GLU A 185 -17.33 -1.74 12.51
CA GLU A 185 -17.33 -2.42 11.19
C GLU A 185 -16.21 -1.95 10.25
N THR A 186 -15.41 -0.95 10.66
CA THR A 186 -14.32 -0.46 9.83
C THR A 186 -13.14 -1.43 9.86
N PRO A 187 -12.73 -2.02 8.73
CA PRO A 187 -11.60 -2.93 8.68
C PRO A 187 -10.26 -2.21 8.88
N ILE A 188 -9.28 -2.96 9.38
CA ILE A 188 -7.89 -2.53 9.52
C ILE A 188 -7.00 -3.43 8.65
N MET A 189 -6.30 -2.84 7.66
CA MET A 189 -5.27 -3.49 6.87
C MET A 189 -3.89 -3.06 7.38
N SER A 190 -3.29 -3.85 8.26
CA SER A 190 -2.01 -3.51 8.84
C SER A 190 -0.84 -3.78 7.92
N TYR A 191 0.11 -2.83 7.86
CA TYR A 191 1.46 -3.07 7.30
C TYR A 191 2.28 -3.92 8.28
N ALA A 192 1.78 -5.09 8.60
CA ALA A 192 2.30 -5.97 9.65
C ALA A 192 3.77 -6.38 9.39
N VAL A 193 4.14 -6.58 8.11
CA VAL A 193 5.48 -7.07 7.74
C VAL A 193 6.16 -6.03 6.83
N LYS A 194 6.59 -4.92 7.44
CA LYS A 194 7.26 -3.82 6.74
C LYS A 194 8.73 -3.75 7.10
N TYR A 195 9.58 -3.98 6.11
CA TYR A 195 11.03 -3.94 6.25
C TYR A 195 11.62 -2.56 6.03
N ALA A 196 12.75 -2.25 6.69
CA ALA A 196 13.57 -1.08 6.44
C ALA A 196 14.27 -1.22 5.08
N SER A 197 13.60 -0.82 4.01
CA SER A 197 13.99 -1.13 2.64
C SER A 197 14.54 0.08 1.89
N SER A 198 15.56 -0.15 1.06
CA SER A 198 16.08 0.83 0.10
C SER A 198 15.11 1.08 -1.07
N PHE A 199 14.12 0.22 -1.29
CA PHE A 199 13.10 0.40 -2.33
C PHE A 199 12.10 1.53 -2.04
N TYR A 200 12.19 2.23 -0.88
CA TYR A 200 11.29 3.34 -0.55
C TYR A 200 11.80 4.71 -1.02
N GLY A 201 12.96 4.78 -1.69
CA GLY A 201 13.53 6.05 -2.15
C GLY A 201 12.54 6.94 -2.92
N PRO A 202 11.90 6.44 -4.01
CA PRO A 202 10.94 7.23 -4.77
C PRO A 202 9.69 7.63 -3.96
N PHE A 203 9.21 6.79 -3.04
CA PHE A 203 8.07 7.12 -2.18
C PHE A 203 8.39 8.31 -1.25
N ARG A 204 9.61 8.37 -0.69
CA ARG A 204 10.00 9.50 0.17
C ARG A 204 9.95 10.83 -0.57
N GLN A 205 10.28 10.82 -1.86
CA GLN A 205 10.10 11.98 -2.73
C GLN A 205 8.62 12.24 -3.02
N ALA A 206 7.84 11.19 -3.30
CA ALA A 206 6.42 11.30 -3.63
C ALA A 206 5.59 11.89 -2.49
N ALA A 207 5.80 11.41 -1.27
CA ALA A 207 5.07 11.78 -0.06
C ALA A 207 5.73 12.92 0.74
N ASP A 208 6.85 13.47 0.25
CA ASP A 208 7.65 14.47 0.98
C ASP A 208 7.94 14.05 2.44
N SER A 209 8.33 12.79 2.64
CA SER A 209 8.45 12.14 3.95
C SER A 209 9.84 11.60 4.25
N ALA A 210 10.89 12.19 3.66
CA ALA A 210 12.25 11.82 3.97
C ALA A 210 12.59 12.20 5.44
N PRO A 211 13.18 11.28 6.25
CA PRO A 211 13.60 11.65 7.59
C PRO A 211 14.68 12.72 7.54
N ALA A 212 14.53 13.77 8.37
CA ALA A 212 15.46 14.88 8.46
C ALA A 212 16.84 14.46 9.07
N PHE A 213 16.84 13.37 9.82
CA PHE A 213 18.03 12.78 10.43
C PHE A 213 17.88 11.26 10.60
N GLY A 214 18.99 10.54 10.77
CA GLY A 214 18.99 9.09 11.04
C GLY A 214 18.37 8.25 9.94
N ASP A 215 17.73 7.18 10.34
CA ASP A 215 16.99 6.26 9.47
C ASP A 215 15.76 5.69 10.22
N ARG A 216 15.06 4.72 9.63
CA ARG A 216 13.84 4.12 10.21
C ARG A 216 14.06 2.70 10.75
N LYS A 217 15.31 2.27 10.93
CA LYS A 217 15.63 0.89 11.35
C LYS A 217 15.31 0.58 12.80
N SER A 218 15.07 1.61 13.63
CA SER A 218 14.65 1.43 15.02
C SER A 218 13.21 0.95 15.15
N TYR A 219 12.38 1.08 14.09
CA TYR A 219 10.98 0.65 14.11
C TYR A 219 10.53 -0.11 12.85
N GLN A 220 11.24 -0.05 11.73
CA GLN A 220 11.01 -0.94 10.58
C GLN A 220 11.95 -2.14 10.69
N MET A 221 11.47 -3.33 10.35
CA MET A 221 12.21 -4.59 10.52
C MET A 221 13.50 -4.64 9.69
N ASP A 222 14.50 -5.32 10.23
CA ASP A 222 15.74 -5.63 9.53
C ASP A 222 15.45 -6.62 8.37
N PRO A 223 15.89 -6.31 7.13
CA PRO A 223 15.67 -7.18 5.97
C PRO A 223 16.31 -8.58 6.10
N HIS A 224 17.18 -8.81 7.07
CA HIS A 224 17.77 -10.14 7.36
C HIS A 224 16.84 -11.05 8.18
N ASN A 225 15.76 -10.50 8.79
CA ASN A 225 14.95 -11.20 9.77
C ASN A 225 13.62 -11.68 9.18
N SER A 226 13.47 -12.99 9.00
CA SER A 226 12.20 -13.57 8.52
C SER A 226 11.26 -14.03 9.64
N ARG A 227 11.82 -14.46 10.80
CA ARG A 227 11.00 -14.90 11.94
C ARG A 227 10.32 -13.75 12.65
N GLU A 228 10.94 -12.58 12.66
CA GLU A 228 10.38 -11.33 13.18
C GLU A 228 9.11 -10.97 12.41
N GLY A 229 9.12 -11.00 11.07
CA GLY A 229 7.94 -10.71 10.27
C GLY A 229 6.76 -11.65 10.52
N ILE A 230 7.00 -12.91 10.87
CA ILE A 230 5.95 -13.85 11.31
C ILE A 230 5.38 -13.43 12.66
N LYS A 231 6.24 -13.04 13.60
CA LYS A 231 5.83 -12.56 14.92
C LYS A 231 4.97 -11.30 14.81
N GLU A 232 5.41 -10.31 14.02
CA GLU A 232 4.68 -9.07 13.77
C GLU A 232 3.30 -9.32 13.15
N ALA A 233 3.23 -10.19 12.12
CA ALA A 233 1.96 -10.53 11.49
C ALA A 233 0.96 -11.16 12.47
N LEU A 234 1.42 -12.07 13.34
CA LEU A 234 0.57 -12.73 14.34
C LEU A 234 0.12 -11.76 15.43
N LEU A 235 1.00 -10.87 15.89
CA LEU A 235 0.66 -9.83 16.88
C LEU A 235 -0.41 -8.88 16.32
N ASP A 236 -0.24 -8.37 15.09
CA ASP A 236 -1.23 -7.50 14.48
C ASP A 236 -2.61 -8.17 14.31
N VAL A 237 -2.63 -9.49 13.99
CA VAL A 237 -3.89 -10.26 13.93
C VAL A 237 -4.52 -10.38 15.33
N GLU A 238 -3.74 -10.65 16.38
CA GLU A 238 -4.21 -10.70 17.76
C GLU A 238 -4.75 -9.34 18.25
N GLU A 239 -4.16 -8.25 17.78
CA GLU A 239 -4.57 -6.88 18.04
C GLU A 239 -5.83 -6.44 17.28
N GLY A 240 -6.28 -7.22 16.30
CA GLY A 240 -7.51 -6.99 15.54
C GLY A 240 -7.33 -6.49 14.12
N ALA A 241 -6.20 -6.77 13.47
CA ALA A 241 -6.05 -6.56 12.03
C ALA A 241 -6.91 -7.56 11.26
N ASP A 242 -7.70 -7.07 10.30
CA ASP A 242 -8.54 -7.88 9.41
C ASP A 242 -7.77 -8.37 8.18
N ILE A 243 -6.75 -7.61 7.78
CA ILE A 243 -5.84 -7.90 6.66
C ILE A 243 -4.43 -7.57 7.11
N VAL A 244 -3.46 -8.41 6.76
CA VAL A 244 -2.03 -8.16 7.00
C VAL A 244 -1.30 -7.96 5.68
N MET A 245 -0.35 -7.02 5.64
CA MET A 245 0.38 -6.65 4.44
C MET A 245 1.88 -6.89 4.58
N VAL A 246 2.49 -7.46 3.53
CA VAL A 246 3.94 -7.57 3.36
C VAL A 246 4.43 -6.42 2.46
N LYS A 247 5.44 -5.68 2.93
CA LYS A 247 6.05 -4.55 2.20
C LYS A 247 7.57 -4.53 2.40
N PRO A 248 8.36 -4.49 1.32
CA PRO A 248 8.02 -4.59 -0.11
C PRO A 248 7.53 -5.97 -0.56
N ALA A 249 7.12 -6.12 -1.84
CA ALA A 249 6.62 -7.37 -2.39
C ALA A 249 7.71 -8.21 -3.07
N LEU A 250 8.34 -7.69 -4.13
CA LEU A 250 9.14 -8.48 -5.08
C LEU A 250 10.32 -9.21 -4.43
N SER A 251 11.07 -8.52 -3.56
CA SER A 251 12.23 -9.11 -2.86
C SER A 251 11.86 -9.87 -1.59
N TYR A 252 10.57 -9.97 -1.26
CA TYR A 252 10.03 -10.57 -0.02
C TYR A 252 8.90 -11.57 -0.30
N LEU A 253 8.93 -12.22 -1.48
CA LEU A 253 7.95 -13.25 -1.86
C LEU A 253 7.93 -14.43 -0.88
N ASP A 254 9.07 -14.77 -0.31
CA ASP A 254 9.19 -15.78 0.75
C ASP A 254 8.40 -15.38 2.01
N MET A 255 8.39 -14.08 2.35
CA MET A 255 7.62 -13.58 3.49
C MET A 255 6.12 -13.62 3.22
N ILE A 256 5.68 -13.29 1.99
CA ILE A 256 4.27 -13.45 1.61
C ILE A 256 3.83 -14.90 1.82
N THR A 257 4.62 -15.87 1.35
CA THR A 257 4.31 -17.29 1.51
C THR A 257 4.24 -17.68 2.99
N ARG A 258 5.25 -17.31 3.78
CA ARG A 258 5.30 -17.66 5.20
C ARG A 258 4.17 -17.04 6.01
N VAL A 259 3.83 -15.78 5.76
CA VAL A 259 2.69 -15.12 6.41
C VAL A 259 1.38 -15.82 6.04
N ARG A 260 1.18 -16.13 4.75
CA ARG A 260 0.00 -16.86 4.27
C ARG A 260 -0.18 -18.24 4.93
N GLU A 261 0.93 -18.92 5.23
CA GLU A 261 0.90 -20.25 5.87
C GLU A 261 0.50 -20.21 7.35
N VAL A 262 0.71 -19.09 8.04
CA VAL A 262 0.49 -18.98 9.49
C VAL A 262 -0.72 -18.14 9.88
N THR A 263 -1.34 -17.41 8.93
CA THR A 263 -2.52 -16.56 9.20
C THR A 263 -3.75 -17.05 8.45
N ASN A 264 -4.93 -16.82 9.04
CA ASN A 264 -6.22 -17.08 8.40
C ASN A 264 -6.89 -15.81 7.86
N VAL A 265 -6.25 -14.65 8.01
CA VAL A 265 -6.70 -13.39 7.41
C VAL A 265 -6.13 -13.22 6.01
N PRO A 266 -6.76 -12.42 5.14
CA PRO A 266 -6.19 -12.11 3.82
C PRO A 266 -4.81 -11.48 3.92
N VAL A 267 -3.93 -11.84 2.97
CA VAL A 267 -2.57 -11.28 2.87
C VAL A 267 -2.51 -10.33 1.69
N ALA A 268 -2.16 -9.08 1.97
CA ALA A 268 -1.85 -8.07 0.96
C ALA A 268 -0.34 -8.00 0.69
N ALA A 269 0.04 -7.62 -0.52
CA ALA A 269 1.43 -7.35 -0.89
C ALA A 269 1.55 -5.98 -1.56
N TYR A 270 2.52 -5.17 -1.14
CA TYR A 270 2.76 -3.86 -1.72
C TYR A 270 3.96 -3.88 -2.67
N SER A 271 3.70 -3.76 -3.97
CA SER A 271 4.71 -3.45 -4.98
C SER A 271 5.08 -1.97 -4.86
N VAL A 272 6.22 -1.72 -4.24
CA VAL A 272 6.58 -0.37 -3.79
C VAL A 272 7.20 0.49 -4.90
N SER A 273 7.37 1.77 -4.58
CA SER A 273 7.85 2.80 -5.49
C SER A 273 9.19 2.48 -6.17
N GLY A 274 10.14 1.86 -5.45
CA GLY A 274 11.42 1.45 -6.02
C GLY A 274 11.29 0.29 -7.01
N GLU A 275 10.38 -0.64 -6.77
CA GLU A 275 10.08 -1.73 -7.70
C GLU A 275 9.50 -1.16 -9.01
N TYR A 276 8.55 -0.22 -8.91
CA TYR A 276 8.00 0.52 -10.04
C TYR A 276 9.08 1.29 -10.80
N ALA A 277 9.87 2.11 -10.10
CA ALA A 277 10.91 2.95 -10.69
C ALA A 277 11.99 2.13 -11.42
N MET A 278 12.38 0.97 -10.87
CA MET A 278 13.33 0.05 -11.51
C MET A 278 12.81 -0.46 -12.84
N VAL A 279 11.54 -0.85 -12.91
CA VAL A 279 10.91 -1.30 -14.16
C VAL A 279 10.86 -0.16 -15.17
N LYS A 280 10.39 1.04 -14.79
CA LYS A 280 10.36 2.23 -15.65
C LYS A 280 11.74 2.56 -16.21
N ALA A 281 12.77 2.59 -15.37
CA ALA A 281 14.14 2.91 -15.78
C ALA A 281 14.73 1.90 -16.78
N ALA A 282 14.49 0.60 -16.56
CA ALA A 282 14.98 -0.44 -17.47
C ALA A 282 14.19 -0.49 -18.78
N ALA A 283 12.87 -0.29 -18.71
CA ALA A 283 12.00 -0.24 -19.88
C ALA A 283 12.31 0.98 -20.80
N ALA A 284 12.57 2.15 -20.20
CA ALA A 284 12.98 3.34 -20.95
C ALA A 284 14.25 3.16 -21.77
N LYS A 285 15.12 2.21 -21.37
CA LYS A 285 16.33 1.82 -22.10
C LYS A 285 16.12 0.64 -23.08
N GLY A 286 14.90 0.11 -23.15
CA GLY A 286 14.58 -1.05 -23.98
C GLY A 286 15.20 -2.37 -23.52
N TRP A 287 15.65 -2.45 -22.26
CA TRP A 287 16.29 -3.66 -21.74
C TRP A 287 15.27 -4.71 -21.29
N ILE A 288 14.07 -4.28 -20.94
CA ILE A 288 12.93 -5.14 -20.58
C ILE A 288 11.66 -4.64 -21.26
N ASP A 289 10.70 -5.54 -21.46
CA ASP A 289 9.32 -5.23 -21.84
C ASP A 289 8.54 -4.87 -20.57
N GLU A 290 8.15 -3.60 -20.44
CA GLU A 290 7.49 -3.07 -19.25
C GLU A 290 6.20 -3.82 -18.92
N GLU A 291 5.37 -4.07 -19.94
CA GLU A 291 4.08 -4.69 -19.77
C GLU A 291 4.20 -6.16 -19.33
N ARG A 292 5.14 -6.89 -19.91
CA ARG A 292 5.38 -8.30 -19.54
C ARG A 292 5.95 -8.41 -18.14
N ILE A 293 6.88 -7.55 -17.76
CA ILE A 293 7.51 -7.64 -16.43
C ILE A 293 6.56 -7.23 -15.33
N MET A 294 5.71 -6.18 -15.51
CA MET A 294 4.72 -5.81 -14.52
C MET A 294 3.70 -6.93 -14.29
N CYS A 295 3.26 -7.60 -15.36
CA CYS A 295 2.39 -8.76 -15.28
C CYS A 295 3.04 -9.94 -14.52
N GLU A 296 4.32 -10.21 -14.80
CA GLU A 296 5.07 -11.30 -14.13
C GLU A 296 5.30 -11.00 -12.65
N MET A 297 5.59 -9.75 -12.29
CA MET A 297 5.74 -9.30 -10.90
C MET A 297 4.42 -9.50 -10.12
N ALA A 298 3.29 -9.08 -10.69
CA ALA A 298 2.00 -9.28 -10.08
C ALA A 298 1.69 -10.77 -9.88
N VAL A 299 1.80 -11.59 -10.94
CA VAL A 299 1.61 -13.05 -10.85
C VAL A 299 2.52 -13.67 -9.79
N SER A 300 3.76 -13.17 -9.63
CA SER A 300 4.70 -13.69 -8.64
C SER A 300 4.22 -13.45 -7.21
N ALA A 301 3.65 -12.28 -6.91
CA ALA A 301 3.08 -11.98 -5.61
C ALA A 301 1.86 -12.86 -5.29
N TYR A 302 0.94 -13.01 -6.26
CA TYR A 302 -0.23 -13.89 -6.08
C TYR A 302 0.17 -15.36 -5.94
N ARG A 303 1.15 -15.83 -6.72
CA ARG A 303 1.69 -17.19 -6.61
C ARG A 303 2.35 -17.43 -5.26
N ALA A 304 2.95 -16.40 -4.66
CA ALA A 304 3.50 -16.47 -3.30
C ALA A 304 2.41 -16.51 -2.21
N GLY A 305 1.14 -16.20 -2.55
CA GLY A 305 0.01 -16.28 -1.62
C GLY A 305 -0.70 -14.96 -1.33
N ALA A 306 -0.30 -13.85 -1.93
CA ALA A 306 -1.04 -12.59 -1.83
C ALA A 306 -2.45 -12.75 -2.43
N GLN A 307 -3.43 -12.15 -1.77
CA GLN A 307 -4.83 -12.10 -2.21
C GLN A 307 -5.22 -10.69 -2.65
N ILE A 308 -4.44 -9.69 -2.21
CA ILE A 308 -4.62 -8.28 -2.51
C ILE A 308 -3.26 -7.73 -2.95
N TYR A 309 -3.25 -6.92 -3.99
CA TYR A 309 -2.02 -6.37 -4.56
C TYR A 309 -2.11 -4.85 -4.72
N LEU A 310 -1.34 -4.15 -3.90
CA LEU A 310 -1.21 -2.72 -3.93
C LEU A 310 -0.06 -2.35 -4.88
N THR A 311 -0.35 -1.60 -5.94
CA THR A 311 0.60 -1.35 -7.03
C THR A 311 0.29 -0.08 -7.81
N TYR A 312 1.34 0.62 -8.22
CA TYR A 312 1.25 1.77 -9.13
C TYR A 312 0.85 1.37 -10.56
N TYR A 313 0.94 0.10 -10.91
CA TYR A 313 0.49 -0.47 -12.19
C TYR A 313 -0.96 -0.96 -12.18
N ALA A 314 -1.79 -0.56 -11.22
CA ALA A 314 -3.14 -1.12 -11.09
C ALA A 314 -4.00 -0.92 -12.36
N LYS A 315 -3.95 0.25 -12.99
CA LYS A 315 -4.69 0.57 -14.23
C LYS A 315 -4.20 -0.27 -15.41
N GLU A 316 -2.89 -0.39 -15.58
CA GLU A 316 -2.25 -1.16 -16.64
C GLU A 316 -2.49 -2.67 -16.47
N LEU A 317 -2.43 -3.17 -15.24
CA LEU A 317 -2.76 -4.57 -14.92
C LEU A 317 -4.23 -4.86 -15.19
N ALA A 318 -5.14 -3.97 -14.81
CA ALA A 318 -6.57 -4.10 -15.11
C ALA A 318 -6.82 -4.20 -16.62
N LYS A 319 -6.13 -3.38 -17.43
CA LYS A 319 -6.17 -3.47 -18.89
C LYS A 319 -5.65 -4.82 -19.39
N CYS A 320 -4.53 -5.31 -18.86
CA CYS A 320 -3.99 -6.63 -19.24
C CYS A 320 -4.94 -7.78 -18.90
N MET A 321 -5.71 -7.66 -17.80
CA MET A 321 -6.76 -8.62 -17.45
C MET A 321 -7.90 -8.59 -18.47
N ASP A 322 -8.38 -7.41 -18.86
CA ASP A 322 -9.45 -7.26 -19.88
C ASP A 322 -9.05 -7.86 -21.23
N GLU A 323 -7.79 -7.72 -21.60
CA GLU A 323 -7.22 -8.28 -22.82
C GLU A 323 -6.90 -9.79 -22.73
N GLY A 324 -7.12 -10.41 -21.55
CA GLY A 324 -6.89 -11.83 -21.30
C GLY A 324 -5.42 -12.25 -21.29
N ARG A 325 -4.49 -11.29 -21.06
CA ARG A 325 -3.04 -11.58 -21.01
C ARG A 325 -2.64 -12.16 -19.65
N ILE A 326 -3.29 -11.72 -18.60
CA ILE A 326 -3.20 -12.26 -17.23
C ILE A 326 -4.61 -12.45 -16.66
N GLY A 327 -4.74 -13.17 -15.55
CA GLY A 327 -6.03 -13.43 -14.90
C GLY A 327 -6.38 -14.91 -14.86
#